data_0be99520761eb8f18500513e334b25c1
#
_entry.id   0be99520761eb8f18500513e334b25c1
#
_cell.length_a   1.000
_cell.length_b   1.000
_cell.length_c   1.000
_cell.angle_alpha   90.00
_cell.angle_beta   90.00
_cell.angle_gamma   90.00
#
_symmetry.space_group_name_H-M   'P 1'
#
loop_
_entity.id
_entity.type
_entity.pdbx_description
1 polymer ?
#
loop_
_entity_poly.entity_id
_entity_poly.type
_entity_poly.pdbx_seq_one_letter_code
_entity_poly.pdbx_strand_id
1 'polypeptide(L)'
;MRAEIDSTSRRRFSRPARYLGVAALLATGLALAAPAPSRMVETVGTNGSLGGIEARFIDVDGVRTRYYDVGTGEVMLLVHGSGFDGTSSANTWSLNMPGLSKRFRVIAADKLASGMTGNPASDDDLNIGGEVRHMYGLVKALQIKQVHLIGQSRGAGLALLFAVAHPDLVKTLVLVDSATAAPPAGDDRNKRRDRLFAGCPEKETPQGDQFRCEQSALYYDPAPVSDGFVSSAAYMWNQPKAQETRKRMTAAVRKRNETISSEMTQQAYHKILTEDVLQMPTLIYWGKNDPSVLPEQGYALYNIIAESNPRAWMLFTNRGGHFHYREHPQEFNTNVINFVTAWGGSGH
;
A
#
# COMPACT_ATOMS: atom_id res chain seq x y z
N MET A 1 2.97 -66.57 2.31
CA MET A 1 2.13 -66.69 3.50
C MET A 1 1.03 -65.65 3.38
N ARG A 2 -0.15 -66.09 2.93
CA ARG A 2 -1.37 -65.29 2.83
C ARG A 2 -2.08 -65.38 4.17
N ALA A 3 -2.58 -64.25 4.69
CA ALA A 3 -3.54 -64.25 5.80
C ALA A 3 -4.80 -63.54 5.29
N GLU A 4 -5.84 -64.36 5.18
CA GLU A 4 -7.23 -63.96 4.95
C GLU A 4 -7.77 -63.24 6.19
N ILE A 5 -8.55 -62.18 5.96
CA ILE A 5 -9.35 -61.53 6.99
C ILE A 5 -10.82 -61.82 6.71
N ASP A 6 -11.39 -62.47 7.69
CA ASP A 6 -12.78 -62.93 7.75
C ASP A 6 -13.78 -61.81 7.95
N SER A 7 -14.89 -61.90 7.22
CA SER A 7 -16.06 -61.02 7.30
C SER A 7 -17.10 -61.71 8.19
N THR A 8 -17.59 -61.04 9.23
CA THR A 8 -19.02 -61.10 9.66
C THR A 8 -19.20 -60.45 11.04
N SER A 9 -19.97 -59.38 11.14
CA SER A 9 -21.11 -59.29 12.06
C SER A 9 -21.93 -58.04 11.86
N ARG A 10 -23.05 -58.21 11.21
CA ARG A 10 -24.13 -57.23 11.19
C ARG A 10 -24.85 -57.28 12.53
N ARG A 11 -24.96 -56.12 13.23
CA ARG A 11 -26.05 -55.93 14.22
C ARG A 11 -26.90 -54.73 13.81
N ARG A 12 -28.15 -55.05 13.43
CA ARG A 12 -29.26 -54.13 13.25
C ARG A 12 -29.74 -53.65 14.64
N PHE A 13 -29.84 -52.35 14.82
CA PHE A 13 -30.72 -51.76 15.85
C PHE A 13 -31.68 -50.80 15.15
N SER A 14 -32.93 -51.25 15.05
CA SER A 14 -34.06 -50.43 14.68
C SER A 14 -34.72 -49.89 15.93
N ARG A 15 -34.87 -48.57 16.06
CA ARG A 15 -35.86 -47.90 16.91
C ARG A 15 -36.44 -46.69 16.20
N PRO A 16 -37.76 -46.47 16.23
CA PRO A 16 -38.38 -45.37 15.48
C PRO A 16 -38.24 -44.04 16.24
N ALA A 17 -37.80 -43.01 15.54
CA ALA A 17 -37.81 -41.64 16.02
C ALA A 17 -39.18 -41.03 15.73
N ARG A 18 -39.86 -40.55 16.78
CA ARG A 18 -41.07 -39.73 16.72
C ARG A 18 -40.69 -38.36 16.18
N TYR A 19 -41.20 -37.98 15.05
CA TYR A 19 -41.13 -36.61 14.54
C TYR A 19 -42.10 -35.73 15.29
N LEU A 20 -41.59 -34.83 16.15
CA LEU A 20 -42.33 -33.67 16.63
C LEU A 20 -42.15 -32.58 15.55
N GLY A 21 -43.27 -32.22 14.90
CA GLY A 21 -43.29 -31.14 13.94
C GLY A 21 -43.09 -29.78 14.64
N VAL A 22 -42.01 -29.13 14.35
CA VAL A 22 -41.80 -27.71 14.69
C VAL A 22 -42.26 -26.90 13.47
N ALA A 23 -43.38 -26.19 13.64
CA ALA A 23 -43.84 -25.20 12.67
C ALA A 23 -42.84 -24.03 12.64
N ALA A 24 -42.07 -23.91 11.57
CA ALA A 24 -41.20 -22.77 11.32
C ALA A 24 -42.08 -21.59 10.84
N LEU A 25 -42.26 -20.59 11.67
CA LEU A 25 -42.73 -19.27 11.26
C LEU A 25 -41.68 -18.63 10.35
N LEU A 26 -41.96 -18.58 9.06
CA LEU A 26 -41.17 -17.76 8.10
C LEU A 26 -41.49 -16.27 8.37
N ALA A 27 -40.69 -15.63 9.21
CA ALA A 27 -40.60 -14.18 9.27
C ALA A 27 -39.85 -13.70 8.03
N THR A 28 -40.61 -13.21 7.02
CA THR A 28 -40.01 -12.47 5.89
C THR A 28 -39.58 -11.10 6.38
N GLY A 29 -38.38 -11.08 6.97
CA GLY A 29 -37.67 -9.83 7.20
C GLY A 29 -37.22 -9.27 5.86
N LEU A 30 -37.85 -8.19 5.37
CA LEU A 30 -37.24 -7.34 4.36
C LEU A 30 -35.91 -6.83 4.94
N ALA A 31 -34.80 -7.44 4.53
CA ALA A 31 -33.49 -6.85 4.71
C ALA A 31 -33.44 -5.60 3.83
N LEU A 32 -33.68 -4.43 4.43
CA LEU A 32 -33.31 -3.16 3.81
C LEU A 32 -31.82 -3.24 3.49
N ALA A 33 -31.49 -3.40 2.22
CA ALA A 33 -30.12 -3.31 1.76
C ALA A 33 -29.58 -1.97 2.25
N ALA A 34 -28.52 -2.01 3.07
CA ALA A 34 -27.82 -0.80 3.45
C ALA A 34 -27.42 -0.06 2.16
N PRO A 35 -27.64 1.27 2.08
CA PRO A 35 -27.27 2.02 0.90
C PRO A 35 -25.79 1.74 0.61
N ALA A 36 -25.48 1.39 -0.64
CA ALA A 36 -24.12 1.21 -1.07
C ALA A 36 -23.32 2.47 -0.67
N PRO A 37 -22.15 2.33 -0.06
CA PRO A 37 -21.37 3.49 0.33
C PRO A 37 -21.19 4.38 -0.90
N SER A 38 -21.55 5.66 -0.78
CA SER A 38 -21.39 6.64 -1.84
C SER A 38 -19.94 6.55 -2.30
N ARG A 39 -19.71 6.12 -3.56
CA ARG A 39 -18.36 6.09 -4.13
C ARG A 39 -17.78 7.49 -4.02
N MET A 40 -16.67 7.60 -3.30
CA MET A 40 -15.95 8.86 -3.20
C MET A 40 -15.63 9.38 -4.60
N VAL A 41 -15.88 10.65 -4.85
CA VAL A 41 -15.48 11.29 -6.11
C VAL A 41 -13.95 11.39 -6.11
N GLU A 42 -13.29 10.67 -6.99
CA GLU A 42 -11.82 10.60 -7.05
C GLU A 42 -11.20 11.68 -7.96
N THR A 43 -12.01 12.57 -8.51
CA THR A 43 -11.51 13.68 -9.31
C THR A 43 -10.86 14.75 -8.43
N VAL A 44 -9.61 15.08 -8.72
CA VAL A 44 -8.88 16.13 -8.01
C VAL A 44 -9.28 17.50 -8.54
N GLY A 45 -9.56 18.44 -7.62
CA GLY A 45 -9.77 19.86 -7.96
C GLY A 45 -8.44 20.57 -8.25
N THR A 46 -8.52 21.77 -8.86
CA THR A 46 -7.34 22.60 -9.17
C THR A 46 -6.56 23.05 -7.94
N ASN A 47 -7.23 23.10 -6.78
CA ASN A 47 -6.60 23.36 -5.47
C ASN A 47 -5.97 22.10 -4.83
N GLY A 48 -6.06 20.95 -5.51
CA GLY A 48 -5.53 19.67 -5.03
C GLY A 48 -6.48 18.87 -4.13
N SER A 49 -7.68 19.37 -3.81
CA SER A 49 -8.67 18.68 -2.99
C SER A 49 -9.26 17.48 -3.73
N LEU A 50 -9.68 16.44 -3.01
CA LEU A 50 -10.13 15.17 -3.56
C LEU A 50 -11.41 14.70 -2.87
N GLY A 51 -12.52 14.60 -3.61
CA GLY A 51 -13.75 14.02 -3.11
C GLY A 51 -14.29 14.64 -1.81
N GLY A 52 -14.15 15.96 -1.65
CA GLY A 52 -14.53 16.68 -0.44
C GLY A 52 -13.45 16.72 0.66
N ILE A 53 -12.34 16.01 0.49
CA ILE A 53 -11.16 16.12 1.36
C ILE A 53 -10.31 17.30 0.89
N GLU A 54 -10.13 18.29 1.76
CA GLU A 54 -9.33 19.46 1.46
C GLU A 54 -7.83 19.12 1.40
N ALA A 55 -7.15 19.61 0.35
CA ALA A 55 -5.70 19.55 0.28
C ALA A 55 -5.07 20.62 1.16
N ARG A 56 -4.10 20.23 1.97
CA ARG A 56 -3.29 21.12 2.77
C ARG A 56 -1.88 21.20 2.20
N PHE A 57 -1.21 22.30 2.49
CA PHE A 57 0.16 22.52 2.07
C PHE A 57 0.98 23.02 3.24
N ILE A 58 2.22 22.53 3.33
CA ILE A 58 3.21 22.95 4.32
C ILE A 58 4.57 23.07 3.64
N ASP A 59 5.39 23.98 4.09
CA ASP A 59 6.81 24.05 3.69
C ASP A 59 7.60 23.00 4.47
N VAL A 60 8.37 22.19 3.73
CA VAL A 60 9.30 21.22 4.29
C VAL A 60 10.68 21.50 3.69
N ASP A 61 11.52 22.17 4.44
CA ASP A 61 12.88 22.53 4.04
C ASP A 61 12.94 23.23 2.66
N GLY A 62 12.02 24.18 2.43
CA GLY A 62 11.88 24.93 1.19
C GLY A 62 11.08 24.22 0.09
N VAL A 63 10.55 23.04 0.35
CA VAL A 63 9.69 22.30 -0.57
C VAL A 63 8.23 22.40 -0.15
N ARG A 64 7.40 23.10 -0.96
CA ARG A 64 5.95 23.16 -0.74
C ARG A 64 5.35 21.76 -0.90
N THR A 65 4.87 21.17 0.19
CA THR A 65 4.43 19.77 0.30
C THR A 65 2.92 19.67 0.44
N ARG A 66 2.24 18.96 -0.46
CA ARG A 66 0.81 18.68 -0.37
C ARG A 66 0.55 17.45 0.48
N TYR A 67 -0.49 17.53 1.32
CA TYR A 67 -1.00 16.39 2.08
C TYR A 67 -2.51 16.52 2.36
N TYR A 68 -3.15 15.40 2.66
CA TYR A 68 -4.48 15.32 3.25
C TYR A 68 -4.34 15.03 4.74
N ASP A 69 -5.26 15.58 5.55
CA ASP A 69 -5.27 15.42 7.00
C ASP A 69 -6.73 15.26 7.45
N VAL A 70 -7.16 14.03 7.73
CA VAL A 70 -8.54 13.67 8.01
C VAL A 70 -8.65 12.80 9.24
N GLY A 71 -9.72 13.00 10.02
CA GLY A 71 -9.94 12.27 11.27
C GLY A 71 -9.18 12.85 12.44
N THR A 72 -9.17 12.12 13.56
CA THR A 72 -8.55 12.52 14.83
C THR A 72 -7.92 11.31 15.52
N GLY A 73 -7.13 11.54 16.57
CA GLY A 73 -6.47 10.47 17.34
C GLY A 73 -5.02 10.24 16.95
N GLU A 74 -4.54 9.02 17.10
CA GLU A 74 -3.17 8.64 16.73
C GLU A 74 -2.93 8.81 15.25
N VAL A 75 -1.72 9.24 14.89
CA VAL A 75 -1.40 9.57 13.49
C VAL A 75 -1.09 8.31 12.70
N MET A 76 -1.80 8.16 11.57
CA MET A 76 -1.52 7.14 10.55
C MET A 76 -1.00 7.85 9.29
N LEU A 77 0.26 7.62 8.93
CA LEU A 77 0.91 8.23 7.77
C LEU A 77 0.90 7.24 6.59
N LEU A 78 0.25 7.63 5.50
CA LEU A 78 0.11 6.85 4.28
C LEU A 78 1.07 7.34 3.20
N VAL A 79 1.90 6.44 2.67
CA VAL A 79 2.94 6.72 1.68
C VAL A 79 2.63 5.96 0.39
N HIS A 80 2.36 6.72 -0.68
CA HIS A 80 1.99 6.15 -1.98
C HIS A 80 3.18 5.55 -2.73
N GLY A 81 2.87 4.66 -3.69
CA GLY A 81 3.84 3.99 -4.55
C GLY A 81 4.43 4.86 -5.66
N SER A 82 4.97 4.18 -6.68
CA SER A 82 5.61 4.76 -7.86
C SER A 82 6.84 5.63 -7.56
N GLY A 83 7.55 6.00 -8.61
CA GLY A 83 8.73 6.87 -8.51
C GLY A 83 8.42 8.31 -8.94
N PHE A 84 9.37 8.90 -9.66
CA PHE A 84 9.33 10.28 -10.12
C PHE A 84 8.65 10.44 -11.51
N ASP A 85 7.62 9.63 -11.81
CA ASP A 85 6.93 9.63 -13.10
C ASP A 85 5.88 10.74 -13.22
N GLY A 86 5.36 11.22 -12.10
CA GLY A 86 4.40 12.31 -12.03
C GLY A 86 2.93 11.89 -12.03
N THR A 87 2.59 10.61 -12.20
CA THR A 87 1.18 10.13 -12.18
C THR A 87 0.70 9.79 -10.78
N SER A 88 1.58 9.29 -9.93
CA SER A 88 1.25 8.84 -8.58
C SER A 88 1.25 9.98 -7.57
N SER A 89 0.35 9.90 -6.60
CA SER A 89 0.17 10.89 -5.53
C SER A 89 -0.58 10.28 -4.35
N ALA A 90 -0.80 11.06 -3.29
CA ALA A 90 -1.64 10.67 -2.16
C ALA A 90 -3.09 10.29 -2.55
N ASN A 91 -3.54 10.66 -3.75
CA ASN A 91 -4.86 10.30 -4.27
C ASN A 91 -5.07 8.78 -4.37
N THR A 92 -4.00 7.99 -4.45
CA THR A 92 -4.09 6.52 -4.46
C THR A 92 -4.79 5.96 -3.21
N TRP A 93 -4.78 6.71 -2.09
CA TRP A 93 -5.40 6.33 -0.83
C TRP A 93 -6.86 6.77 -0.69
N SER A 94 -7.47 7.32 -1.75
CA SER A 94 -8.84 7.86 -1.76
C SER A 94 -9.87 6.90 -1.14
N LEU A 95 -9.83 5.62 -1.51
CA LEU A 95 -10.80 4.62 -1.06
C LEU A 95 -10.56 4.14 0.38
N ASN A 96 -9.37 4.40 0.94
CA ASN A 96 -8.97 3.94 2.28
C ASN A 96 -9.13 5.03 3.34
N MET A 97 -8.80 6.28 3.01
CA MET A 97 -8.86 7.41 3.95
C MET A 97 -10.19 7.52 4.70
N PRO A 98 -11.38 7.41 4.05
CA PRO A 98 -12.66 7.55 4.78
C PRO A 98 -12.91 6.46 5.81
N GLY A 99 -12.40 5.25 5.60
CA GLY A 99 -12.53 4.15 6.54
C GLY A 99 -11.54 4.24 7.70
N LEU A 100 -10.28 4.53 7.39
CA LEU A 100 -9.20 4.67 8.37
C LEU A 100 -9.40 5.88 9.29
N SER A 101 -9.89 7.00 8.73
CA SER A 101 -10.11 8.25 9.49
C SER A 101 -11.22 8.17 10.55
N LYS A 102 -11.99 7.10 10.57
CA LYS A 102 -12.96 6.83 11.65
C LYS A 102 -12.26 6.50 12.99
N ARG A 103 -11.00 6.10 12.97
CA ARG A 103 -10.24 5.65 14.13
C ARG A 103 -8.92 6.37 14.34
N PHE A 104 -8.35 6.96 13.28
CA PHE A 104 -7.04 7.60 13.27
C PHE A 104 -7.09 8.99 12.67
N ARG A 105 -6.13 9.85 13.03
CA ARG A 105 -5.78 11.00 12.23
C ARG A 105 -4.95 10.52 11.05
N VAL A 106 -5.55 10.45 9.87
CA VAL A 106 -4.92 9.96 8.66
C VAL A 106 -4.26 11.09 7.91
N ILE A 107 -2.96 10.99 7.71
CA ILE A 107 -2.18 11.89 6.86
C ILE A 107 -1.73 11.11 5.62
N ALA A 108 -2.17 11.56 4.45
CA ALA A 108 -1.70 11.02 3.18
C ALA A 108 -0.97 12.13 2.42
N ALA A 109 0.34 12.01 2.28
CA ALA A 109 1.19 13.03 1.67
C ALA A 109 1.66 12.63 0.27
N ASP A 110 1.78 13.63 -0.62
CA ASP A 110 2.56 13.45 -1.82
C ASP A 110 4.04 13.39 -1.46
N LYS A 111 4.73 12.37 -1.93
CA LYS A 111 6.18 12.25 -1.76
C LYS A 111 6.92 13.38 -2.48
N LEU A 112 8.17 13.60 -2.12
CA LEU A 112 9.06 14.53 -2.80
C LEU A 112 8.97 14.36 -4.33
N ALA A 113 8.81 15.46 -5.04
CA ALA A 113 8.68 15.50 -6.50
C ALA A 113 7.49 14.70 -7.09
N SER A 114 6.52 14.28 -6.29
CA SER A 114 5.30 13.58 -6.74
C SER A 114 4.05 14.44 -6.53
N GLY A 115 2.96 14.10 -7.22
CA GLY A 115 1.69 14.81 -7.09
C GLY A 115 1.84 16.33 -7.21
N MET A 116 1.39 17.08 -6.21
CA MET A 116 1.56 18.56 -6.14
C MET A 116 2.67 18.99 -5.16
N THR A 117 3.41 18.06 -4.58
CA THR A 117 4.62 18.38 -3.79
C THR A 117 5.74 18.83 -4.71
N GLY A 118 6.45 19.90 -4.35
CA GLY A 118 7.51 20.51 -5.12
C GLY A 118 8.69 19.58 -5.42
N ASN A 119 9.55 20.04 -6.33
CA ASN A 119 10.80 19.36 -6.66
C ASN A 119 11.90 19.78 -5.67
N PRO A 120 12.87 18.92 -5.38
CA PRO A 120 14.06 19.32 -4.63
C PRO A 120 14.93 20.28 -5.45
N ALA A 121 15.71 21.09 -4.76
CA ALA A 121 16.63 22.03 -5.41
C ALA A 121 17.73 21.30 -6.21
N SER A 122 18.26 20.19 -5.67
CA SER A 122 19.30 19.39 -6.32
C SER A 122 18.75 18.09 -6.91
N ASP A 123 19.32 17.66 -8.04
CA ASP A 123 19.08 16.33 -8.60
C ASP A 123 19.66 15.21 -7.69
N ASP A 124 20.54 15.55 -6.77
CA ASP A 124 21.09 14.62 -5.79
C ASP A 124 20.04 14.17 -4.78
N ASP A 125 18.92 14.88 -4.66
CA ASP A 125 17.77 14.49 -3.84
C ASP A 125 16.65 13.78 -4.62
N LEU A 126 16.76 13.66 -5.95
CA LEU A 126 15.84 12.87 -6.75
C LEU A 126 16.11 11.36 -6.64
N ASN A 127 16.09 10.85 -5.40
CA ASN A 127 16.28 9.45 -5.07
C ASN A 127 15.54 9.09 -3.76
N ILE A 128 15.56 7.81 -3.39
CA ILE A 128 14.83 7.34 -2.19
C ILE A 128 15.38 7.93 -0.89
N GLY A 129 16.68 8.24 -0.83
CA GLY A 129 17.29 8.91 0.33
C GLY A 129 16.78 10.34 0.51
N GLY A 130 16.60 11.08 -0.59
CA GLY A 130 15.93 12.40 -0.57
C GLY A 130 14.46 12.28 -0.14
N GLU A 131 13.73 11.26 -0.63
CA GLU A 131 12.36 10.98 -0.17
C GLU A 131 12.31 10.68 1.34
N VAL A 132 13.28 9.93 1.90
CA VAL A 132 13.37 9.64 3.36
C VAL A 132 13.59 10.92 4.15
N ARG A 133 14.57 11.75 3.75
CA ARG A 133 14.84 13.03 4.42
C ARG A 133 13.63 13.96 4.39
N HIS A 134 12.98 14.09 3.22
CA HIS A 134 11.79 14.92 3.07
C HIS A 134 10.62 14.43 3.94
N MET A 135 10.40 13.10 4.02
CA MET A 135 9.37 12.54 4.89
C MET A 135 9.67 12.81 6.38
N TYR A 136 10.95 12.75 6.79
CA TYR A 136 11.36 13.15 8.14
C TYR A 136 11.06 14.64 8.39
N GLY A 137 11.40 15.52 7.46
CA GLY A 137 11.06 16.93 7.50
C GLY A 137 9.56 17.19 7.64
N LEU A 138 8.73 16.45 6.89
CA LEU A 138 7.26 16.52 6.97
C LEU A 138 6.75 16.15 8.37
N VAL A 139 7.22 15.02 8.93
CA VAL A 139 6.85 14.58 10.29
C VAL A 139 7.20 15.64 11.32
N LYS A 140 8.38 16.27 11.19
CA LYS A 140 8.83 17.37 12.07
C LYS A 140 8.01 18.63 11.88
N ALA A 141 7.77 19.05 10.64
CA ALA A 141 6.99 20.26 10.33
C ALA A 141 5.54 20.17 10.82
N LEU A 142 4.95 18.97 10.79
CA LEU A 142 3.63 18.68 11.34
C LEU A 142 3.62 18.43 12.86
N GLN A 143 4.78 18.53 13.52
CA GLN A 143 4.96 18.30 14.96
C GLN A 143 4.45 16.93 15.44
N ILE A 144 4.59 15.92 14.57
CA ILE A 144 4.16 14.56 14.87
C ILE A 144 5.24 13.86 15.70
N LYS A 145 4.85 13.30 16.84
CA LYS A 145 5.76 12.57 17.73
C LYS A 145 6.01 11.15 17.26
N GLN A 146 4.95 10.43 16.87
CA GLN A 146 5.01 9.06 16.39
C GLN A 146 3.90 8.80 15.36
N VAL A 147 4.12 7.83 14.49
CA VAL A 147 3.18 7.43 13.43
C VAL A 147 2.95 5.92 13.40
N HIS A 148 1.76 5.50 13.00
CA HIS A 148 1.53 4.23 12.35
C HIS A 148 1.83 4.43 10.87
N LEU A 149 2.92 3.84 10.38
CA LEU A 149 3.45 4.10 9.04
C LEU A 149 3.00 3.01 8.07
N ILE A 150 2.35 3.41 6.97
CA ILE A 150 1.87 2.51 5.93
C ILE A 150 2.45 2.97 4.60
N GLY A 151 3.17 2.09 3.93
CA GLY A 151 3.69 2.36 2.59
C GLY A 151 3.24 1.31 1.59
N GLN A 152 3.02 1.72 0.32
CA GLN A 152 2.67 0.82 -0.77
C GLN A 152 3.73 0.88 -1.87
N SER A 153 4.13 -0.28 -2.42
CA SER A 153 5.09 -0.38 -3.53
C SER A 153 6.40 0.34 -3.17
N ARG A 154 6.89 1.28 -4.00
CA ARG A 154 8.06 2.12 -3.67
C ARG A 154 7.86 2.88 -2.34
N GLY A 155 6.62 3.28 -2.02
CA GLY A 155 6.31 3.90 -0.73
C GLY A 155 6.53 2.99 0.47
N ALA A 156 6.40 1.66 0.30
CA ALA A 156 6.75 0.72 1.36
C ALA A 156 8.27 0.56 1.51
N GLY A 157 9.03 0.63 0.41
CA GLY A 157 10.49 0.75 0.49
C GLY A 157 10.94 1.99 1.25
N LEU A 158 10.32 3.13 0.93
CA LEU A 158 10.55 4.38 1.67
C LEU A 158 10.19 4.24 3.14
N ALA A 159 9.04 3.61 3.46
CA ALA A 159 8.59 3.40 4.84
C ALA A 159 9.54 2.48 5.63
N LEU A 160 10.05 1.42 5.01
CA LEU A 160 11.07 0.54 5.62
C LEU A 160 12.35 1.33 5.94
N LEU A 161 12.89 2.07 4.97
CA LEU A 161 14.10 2.86 5.15
C LEU A 161 13.92 3.96 6.21
N PHE A 162 12.75 4.59 6.25
CA PHE A 162 12.41 5.56 7.29
C PHE A 162 12.35 4.91 8.66
N ALA A 163 11.69 3.75 8.80
CA ALA A 163 11.57 3.04 10.08
C ALA A 163 12.94 2.57 10.60
N VAL A 164 13.85 2.15 9.72
CA VAL A 164 15.24 1.80 10.08
C VAL A 164 16.06 3.03 10.49
N ALA A 165 15.84 4.17 9.83
CA ALA A 165 16.57 5.41 10.15
C ALA A 165 16.02 6.14 11.38
N HIS A 166 14.74 6.01 11.68
CA HIS A 166 14.01 6.74 12.73
C HIS A 166 13.05 5.81 13.49
N PRO A 167 13.54 4.72 14.11
CA PRO A 167 12.68 3.72 14.74
C PRO A 167 11.78 4.31 15.84
N ASP A 168 12.25 5.30 16.57
CA ASP A 168 11.51 5.98 17.65
C ASP A 168 10.26 6.73 17.16
N LEU A 169 10.21 7.09 15.89
CA LEU A 169 9.08 7.78 15.29
C LEU A 169 7.99 6.82 14.80
N VAL A 170 8.24 5.51 14.73
CA VAL A 170 7.32 4.52 14.14
C VAL A 170 6.75 3.60 15.21
N LYS A 171 5.44 3.70 15.46
CA LYS A 171 4.72 2.83 16.39
C LYS A 171 4.44 1.45 15.80
N THR A 172 3.96 1.42 14.56
CA THR A 172 3.74 0.20 13.78
C THR A 172 4.09 0.47 12.32
N LEU A 173 4.53 -0.56 11.62
CA LEU A 173 4.91 -0.48 10.22
C LEU A 173 4.05 -1.45 9.39
N VAL A 174 3.48 -0.97 8.26
CA VAL A 174 2.76 -1.81 7.30
C VAL A 174 3.40 -1.64 5.93
N LEU A 175 3.89 -2.74 5.37
CA LEU A 175 4.58 -2.80 4.08
C LEU A 175 3.69 -3.52 3.07
N VAL A 176 3.22 -2.78 2.04
CA VAL A 176 2.24 -3.27 1.06
C VAL A 176 2.91 -3.44 -0.31
N ASP A 177 2.92 -4.66 -0.85
CA ASP A 177 3.32 -5.02 -2.24
C ASP A 177 4.59 -4.31 -2.76
N SER A 178 5.74 -4.51 -2.13
CA SER A 178 6.93 -3.71 -2.42
C SER A 178 8.13 -4.49 -2.93
N ALA A 179 8.46 -4.34 -4.21
CA ALA A 179 9.75 -4.77 -4.76
C ALA A 179 10.94 -3.88 -4.32
N THR A 180 10.67 -2.70 -3.77
CA THR A 180 11.71 -1.81 -3.24
C THR A 180 12.11 -2.19 -1.82
N ALA A 181 11.14 -2.67 -1.02
CA ALA A 181 11.39 -3.18 0.31
C ALA A 181 11.85 -4.64 0.31
N ALA A 182 11.45 -5.44 -0.68
CA ALA A 182 11.70 -6.88 -0.74
C ALA A 182 12.97 -7.23 -1.54
N PRO A 183 13.60 -8.39 -1.26
CA PRO A 183 14.66 -8.91 -2.11
C PRO A 183 14.20 -9.10 -3.57
N PRO A 184 15.12 -9.03 -4.54
CA PRO A 184 14.79 -9.31 -5.93
C PRO A 184 14.20 -10.71 -6.09
N ALA A 185 13.18 -10.84 -6.95
CA ALA A 185 12.75 -12.16 -7.43
C ALA A 185 13.84 -12.77 -8.34
N GLY A 186 13.85 -14.09 -8.46
CA GLY A 186 14.80 -14.79 -9.31
C GLY A 186 14.64 -14.56 -10.82
N ASP A 187 13.60 -13.81 -11.24
CA ASP A 187 13.34 -13.47 -12.64
C ASP A 187 13.60 -11.97 -12.93
N ASP A 188 13.73 -11.64 -14.22
CA ASP A 188 13.91 -10.26 -14.68
C ASP A 188 12.60 -9.47 -14.56
N ARG A 189 12.54 -8.61 -13.54
CA ARG A 189 11.39 -7.73 -13.27
C ARG A 189 11.05 -6.83 -14.46
N ASN A 190 12.03 -6.33 -15.19
CA ASN A 190 11.79 -5.46 -16.33
C ASN A 190 11.08 -6.23 -17.44
N LYS A 191 11.58 -7.42 -17.79
CA LYS A 191 10.90 -8.29 -18.76
C LYS A 191 9.47 -8.67 -18.32
N ARG A 192 9.24 -8.86 -17.03
CA ARG A 192 7.89 -9.14 -16.52
C ARG A 192 6.96 -7.92 -16.72
N ARG A 193 7.44 -6.71 -16.39
CA ARG A 193 6.70 -5.47 -16.62
C ARG A 193 6.44 -5.21 -18.11
N ASP A 194 7.43 -5.43 -18.96
CA ASP A 194 7.28 -5.26 -20.40
C ASP A 194 6.19 -6.18 -20.96
N ARG A 195 6.14 -7.45 -20.53
CA ARG A 195 5.05 -8.36 -20.89
C ARG A 195 3.69 -7.89 -20.34
N LEU A 196 3.66 -7.41 -19.09
CA LEU A 196 2.42 -6.97 -18.45
C LEU A 196 1.79 -5.77 -19.17
N PHE A 197 2.60 -4.86 -19.70
CA PHE A 197 2.15 -3.63 -20.34
C PHE A 197 2.24 -3.65 -21.86
N ALA A 198 2.59 -4.79 -22.48
CA ALA A 198 2.81 -4.90 -23.94
C ALA A 198 1.59 -4.52 -24.80
N GLY A 199 0.36 -4.61 -24.26
CA GLY A 199 -0.87 -4.22 -24.95
C GLY A 199 -1.34 -2.80 -24.65
N CYS A 200 -0.60 -2.04 -23.83
CA CYS A 200 -1.01 -0.69 -23.49
C CYS A 200 -0.55 0.34 -24.54
N PRO A 201 -1.33 1.43 -24.73
CA PRO A 201 -0.94 2.52 -25.62
C PRO A 201 0.45 3.06 -25.29
N GLU A 202 1.17 3.50 -26.33
CA GLU A 202 2.49 4.13 -26.14
C GLU A 202 2.37 5.48 -25.41
N LYS A 203 3.51 5.95 -24.88
CA LYS A 203 3.58 7.18 -24.06
C LYS A 203 3.19 8.47 -24.78
N GLU A 204 3.05 8.42 -26.10
CA GLU A 204 2.64 9.56 -26.94
C GLU A 204 1.11 9.73 -27.04
N THR A 205 0.34 8.74 -26.59
CA THR A 205 -1.13 8.81 -26.53
C THR A 205 -1.60 9.66 -25.33
N PRO A 206 -2.88 10.08 -25.29
CA PRO A 206 -3.40 10.77 -24.11
C PRO A 206 -3.05 10.01 -22.83
N GLN A 207 -2.33 10.66 -21.91
CA GLN A 207 -1.76 10.01 -20.71
C GLN A 207 -2.82 9.25 -19.89
N GLY A 208 -4.08 9.67 -19.96
CA GLY A 208 -5.19 9.00 -19.30
C GLY A 208 -5.39 7.56 -19.78
N ASP A 209 -5.32 7.30 -21.07
CA ASP A 209 -5.58 5.97 -21.64
C ASP A 209 -4.44 5.00 -21.34
N GLN A 210 -3.19 5.45 -21.47
CA GLN A 210 -2.03 4.67 -21.07
C GLN A 210 -2.09 4.34 -19.57
N PHE A 211 -2.33 5.34 -18.72
CA PHE A 211 -2.41 5.16 -17.27
C PHE A 211 -3.52 4.16 -16.92
N ARG A 212 -4.71 4.28 -17.53
CA ARG A 212 -5.82 3.33 -17.31
C ARG A 212 -5.40 1.91 -17.65
N CYS A 213 -4.77 1.70 -18.81
CA CYS A 213 -4.33 0.38 -19.24
C CYS A 213 -3.31 -0.22 -18.28
N GLU A 214 -2.23 0.51 -17.96
CA GLU A 214 -1.17 0.06 -17.06
C GLU A 214 -1.71 -0.21 -15.65
N GLN A 215 -2.61 0.64 -15.15
CA GLN A 215 -3.25 0.39 -13.86
C GLN A 215 -4.13 -0.87 -13.92
N SER A 216 -4.99 -1.00 -14.93
CA SER A 216 -5.86 -2.17 -15.07
C SER A 216 -5.08 -3.48 -15.11
N ALA A 217 -3.91 -3.49 -15.73
CA ALA A 217 -3.03 -4.66 -15.78
C ALA A 217 -2.41 -5.03 -14.41
N LEU A 218 -2.36 -4.09 -13.48
CA LEU A 218 -1.81 -4.30 -12.13
C LEU A 218 -2.85 -4.78 -11.11
N TYR A 219 -4.13 -4.65 -11.42
CA TYR A 219 -5.22 -5.09 -10.56
C TYR A 219 -5.63 -6.54 -10.88
N TYR A 220 -6.14 -7.26 -9.90
CA TYR A 220 -6.88 -8.49 -10.12
C TYR A 220 -8.27 -8.19 -10.69
N ASP A 221 -8.98 -7.24 -10.07
CA ASP A 221 -10.22 -6.64 -10.56
C ASP A 221 -10.01 -5.14 -10.81
N PRO A 222 -10.02 -4.67 -12.08
CA PRO A 222 -9.76 -3.28 -12.40
C PRO A 222 -10.94 -2.32 -12.11
N ALA A 223 -12.04 -2.77 -11.53
CA ALA A 223 -13.20 -1.93 -11.23
C ALA A 223 -12.87 -0.64 -10.45
N PRO A 224 -11.84 -0.58 -9.55
CA PRO A 224 -11.44 0.64 -8.88
C PRO A 224 -10.64 1.63 -9.76
N VAL A 225 -10.30 1.28 -10.99
CA VAL A 225 -9.64 2.20 -11.94
C VAL A 225 -10.71 3.11 -12.57
N SER A 226 -11.29 3.97 -11.74
CA SER A 226 -12.38 4.88 -12.11
C SER A 226 -11.91 6.01 -13.03
N ASP A 227 -12.85 6.64 -13.76
CA ASP A 227 -12.55 7.84 -14.56
C ASP A 227 -11.99 8.98 -13.71
N GLY A 228 -12.49 9.13 -12.47
CA GLY A 228 -11.98 10.11 -11.53
C GLY A 228 -10.54 9.84 -11.12
N PHE A 229 -10.18 8.58 -10.86
CA PHE A 229 -8.81 8.19 -10.54
C PHE A 229 -7.86 8.45 -11.71
N VAL A 230 -8.26 8.06 -12.93
CA VAL A 230 -7.47 8.28 -14.15
C VAL A 230 -7.30 9.78 -14.45
N SER A 231 -8.38 10.56 -14.36
CA SER A 231 -8.30 12.02 -14.58
C SER A 231 -7.43 12.72 -13.56
N SER A 232 -7.44 12.26 -12.31
CA SER A 232 -6.55 12.77 -11.26
C SER A 232 -5.09 12.47 -11.54
N ALA A 233 -4.76 11.28 -12.03
CA ALA A 233 -3.40 10.93 -12.42
C ALA A 233 -2.93 11.75 -13.64
N ALA A 234 -3.79 11.94 -14.65
CA ALA A 234 -3.50 12.78 -15.79
C ALA A 234 -3.30 14.26 -15.38
N TYR A 235 -4.09 14.77 -14.44
CA TYR A 235 -3.90 16.09 -13.85
C TYR A 235 -2.53 16.25 -13.20
N MET A 236 -2.11 15.26 -12.40
CA MET A 236 -0.78 15.27 -11.76
C MET A 236 0.36 15.19 -12.78
N TRP A 237 0.22 14.35 -13.80
CA TRP A 237 1.20 14.24 -14.88
C TRP A 237 1.42 15.57 -15.63
N ASN A 238 0.35 16.35 -15.84
CA ASN A 238 0.38 17.59 -16.60
C ASN A 238 0.85 18.81 -15.78
N GLN A 239 1.13 18.66 -14.48
CA GLN A 239 1.68 19.74 -13.68
C GLN A 239 3.05 20.20 -14.22
N PRO A 240 3.32 21.52 -14.34
CA PRO A 240 4.60 22.03 -14.82
C PRO A 240 5.79 21.42 -14.07
N LYS A 241 5.70 21.30 -12.73
CA LYS A 241 6.72 20.68 -11.91
C LYS A 241 6.96 19.19 -12.23
N ALA A 242 5.92 18.44 -12.60
CA ALA A 242 6.06 17.03 -12.98
C ALA A 242 6.75 16.90 -14.33
N GLN A 243 6.49 17.81 -15.27
CA GLN A 243 7.20 17.90 -16.54
C GLN A 243 8.69 18.19 -16.32
N GLU A 244 9.00 19.13 -15.42
CA GLU A 244 10.36 19.43 -15.02
C GLU A 244 11.05 18.21 -14.39
N THR A 245 10.40 17.54 -13.44
CA THR A 245 10.94 16.31 -12.82
C THR A 245 11.30 15.28 -13.89
N ARG A 246 10.43 15.03 -14.85
CA ARG A 246 10.70 14.06 -15.93
C ARG A 246 11.91 14.45 -16.78
N LYS A 247 12.10 15.74 -17.06
CA LYS A 247 13.30 16.24 -17.76
C LYS A 247 14.57 16.03 -16.94
N ARG A 248 14.51 16.26 -15.63
CA ARG A 248 15.63 16.05 -14.69
C ARG A 248 15.95 14.56 -14.51
N MET A 249 14.96 13.66 -14.64
CA MET A 249 15.11 12.20 -14.54
C MET A 249 15.75 11.61 -15.79
N THR A 250 16.98 12.03 -16.13
CA THR A 250 17.80 11.46 -17.22
C THR A 250 18.14 9.98 -16.96
N ALA A 251 18.66 9.28 -17.96
CA ALA A 251 19.11 7.89 -17.80
C ALA A 251 20.17 7.75 -16.69
N ALA A 252 21.08 8.71 -16.58
CA ALA A 252 22.11 8.73 -15.54
C ALA A 252 21.51 8.91 -14.13
N VAL A 253 20.56 9.83 -13.98
CA VAL A 253 19.84 10.07 -12.70
C VAL A 253 19.04 8.82 -12.31
N ARG A 254 18.35 8.18 -13.26
CA ARG A 254 17.60 6.92 -13.00
C ARG A 254 18.53 5.81 -12.52
N LYS A 255 19.65 5.61 -13.21
CA LYS A 255 20.65 4.59 -12.84
C LYS A 255 21.22 4.84 -11.44
N ARG A 256 21.58 6.09 -11.13
CA ARG A 256 22.05 6.48 -9.80
C ARG A 256 20.97 6.20 -8.74
N ASN A 257 19.71 6.54 -9.01
CA ASN A 257 18.60 6.30 -8.10
C ASN A 257 18.39 4.80 -7.83
N GLU A 258 18.48 3.95 -8.85
CA GLU A 258 18.43 2.49 -8.70
C GLU A 258 19.55 1.98 -7.80
N THR A 259 20.78 2.45 -8.02
CA THR A 259 21.95 2.09 -7.21
C THR A 259 21.75 2.49 -5.75
N ILE A 260 21.43 3.76 -5.50
CA ILE A 260 21.18 4.28 -4.13
C ILE A 260 20.05 3.48 -3.45
N SER A 261 18.96 3.20 -4.16
CA SER A 261 17.85 2.43 -3.61
C SER A 261 18.27 1.01 -3.20
N SER A 262 19.07 0.35 -4.06
CA SER A 262 19.59 -1.00 -3.77
C SER A 262 20.53 -0.99 -2.57
N GLU A 263 21.49 -0.08 -2.55
CA GLU A 263 22.48 0.03 -1.46
C GLU A 263 21.81 0.33 -0.12
N MET A 264 20.90 1.30 -0.07
CA MET A 264 20.16 1.64 1.16
C MET A 264 19.31 0.48 1.65
N THR A 265 18.67 -0.27 0.75
CA THR A 265 17.88 -1.45 1.12
C THR A 265 18.76 -2.57 1.67
N GLN A 266 19.91 -2.83 1.07
CA GLN A 266 20.88 -3.81 1.60
C GLN A 266 21.43 -3.41 2.97
N GLN A 267 21.75 -2.13 3.16
CA GLN A 267 22.15 -1.60 4.47
C GLN A 267 21.02 -1.74 5.51
N ALA A 268 19.77 -1.50 5.11
CA ALA A 268 18.62 -1.70 5.99
C ALA A 268 18.49 -3.16 6.43
N TYR A 269 18.63 -4.13 5.52
CA TYR A 269 18.61 -5.55 5.87
C TYR A 269 19.74 -5.91 6.84
N HIS A 270 20.95 -5.42 6.57
CA HIS A 270 22.07 -5.63 7.50
C HIS A 270 21.73 -5.14 8.90
N LYS A 271 21.24 -3.91 9.04
CA LYS A 271 20.85 -3.34 10.33
C LYS A 271 19.70 -4.12 11.02
N ILE A 272 18.71 -4.54 10.24
CA ILE A 272 17.60 -5.35 10.76
C ILE A 272 18.13 -6.66 11.38
N LEU A 273 19.07 -7.32 10.70
CA LEU A 273 19.59 -8.62 11.10
C LEU A 273 20.67 -8.55 12.20
N THR A 274 21.37 -7.41 12.36
CA THR A 274 22.53 -7.31 13.26
C THR A 274 22.42 -6.30 14.37
N GLU A 275 21.50 -5.32 14.24
CA GLU A 275 21.39 -4.20 15.19
C GLU A 275 19.99 -4.11 15.84
N ASP A 276 19.08 -5.05 15.55
CA ASP A 276 17.70 -5.10 16.08
C ASP A 276 16.91 -3.80 15.94
N VAL A 277 17.17 -3.02 14.87
CA VAL A 277 16.61 -1.67 14.71
C VAL A 277 15.13 -1.66 14.38
N LEU A 278 14.55 -2.76 13.87
CA LEU A 278 13.16 -2.85 13.43
C LEU A 278 12.31 -3.61 14.46
N GLN A 279 12.20 -3.07 15.68
CA GLN A 279 11.50 -3.73 16.79
C GLN A 279 10.01 -3.35 16.91
N MET A 280 9.50 -2.38 16.14
CA MET A 280 8.06 -2.08 16.13
C MET A 280 7.27 -3.21 15.46
N PRO A 281 6.01 -3.46 15.88
CA PRO A 281 5.13 -4.39 15.20
C PRO A 281 5.07 -4.09 13.69
N THR A 282 5.36 -5.11 12.87
CA THR A 282 5.50 -4.94 11.41
C THR A 282 4.59 -5.94 10.70
N LEU A 283 3.72 -5.43 9.83
CA LEU A 283 2.84 -6.21 8.95
C LEU A 283 3.34 -6.13 7.51
N ILE A 284 3.65 -7.26 6.93
CA ILE A 284 3.86 -7.45 5.50
C ILE A 284 2.51 -7.86 4.90
N TYR A 285 1.91 -6.98 4.07
CA TYR A 285 0.57 -7.18 3.54
C TYR A 285 0.59 -7.20 2.01
N TRP A 286 0.19 -8.34 1.42
CA TRP A 286 0.41 -8.61 0.00
C TRP A 286 -0.86 -9.01 -0.74
N GLY A 287 -0.99 -8.57 -1.98
CA GLY A 287 -1.96 -9.11 -2.94
C GLY A 287 -1.51 -10.50 -3.40
N LYS A 288 -2.32 -11.54 -3.16
CA LYS A 288 -2.00 -12.91 -3.56
C LYS A 288 -1.77 -13.08 -5.06
N ASN A 289 -2.37 -12.19 -5.84
CA ASN A 289 -2.34 -12.21 -7.31
C ASN A 289 -1.62 -10.99 -7.89
N ASP A 290 -0.68 -10.38 -7.15
CA ASP A 290 0.12 -9.27 -7.68
C ASP A 290 0.94 -9.74 -8.90
N PRO A 291 0.68 -9.18 -10.11
CA PRO A 291 1.36 -9.60 -11.31
C PRO A 291 2.74 -8.95 -11.48
N SER A 292 3.03 -7.90 -10.71
CA SER A 292 4.25 -7.08 -10.83
C SER A 292 5.26 -7.31 -9.72
N VAL A 293 4.79 -7.56 -8.51
CA VAL A 293 5.62 -7.88 -7.33
C VAL A 293 5.14 -9.18 -6.73
N LEU A 294 5.83 -10.26 -7.05
CA LEU A 294 5.38 -11.61 -6.74
C LEU A 294 5.25 -11.85 -5.24
N PRO A 295 4.27 -12.65 -4.79
CA PRO A 295 4.10 -13.03 -3.39
C PRO A 295 5.35 -13.62 -2.75
N GLU A 296 6.19 -14.31 -3.53
CA GLU A 296 7.48 -14.88 -3.10
C GLU A 296 8.45 -13.80 -2.59
N GLN A 297 8.38 -12.59 -3.13
CA GLN A 297 9.16 -11.45 -2.63
C GLN A 297 8.66 -10.99 -1.25
N GLY A 298 7.35 -11.02 -1.05
CA GLY A 298 6.73 -10.77 0.25
C GLY A 298 7.16 -11.77 1.31
N TYR A 299 7.18 -13.07 0.98
CA TYR A 299 7.70 -14.12 1.86
C TYR A 299 9.18 -13.91 2.20
N ALA A 300 10.01 -13.55 1.20
CA ALA A 300 11.42 -13.30 1.43
C ALA A 300 11.63 -12.08 2.35
N LEU A 301 10.87 -11.01 2.18
CA LEU A 301 10.90 -9.84 3.07
C LEU A 301 10.45 -10.20 4.48
N TYR A 302 9.36 -10.96 4.61
CA TYR A 302 8.88 -11.43 5.90
C TYR A 302 9.96 -12.22 6.64
N ASN A 303 10.62 -13.16 5.98
CA ASN A 303 11.68 -13.99 6.60
C ASN A 303 12.84 -13.12 7.11
N ILE A 304 13.28 -12.10 6.35
CA ILE A 304 14.34 -11.19 6.80
C ILE A 304 13.91 -10.43 8.06
N ILE A 305 12.67 -9.91 8.08
CA ILE A 305 12.19 -9.11 9.21
C ILE A 305 11.92 -10.02 10.43
N ALA A 306 11.31 -11.18 10.22
CA ALA A 306 10.93 -12.11 11.29
C ALA A 306 12.13 -12.76 11.98
N GLU A 307 13.31 -12.78 11.36
CA GLU A 307 14.54 -13.31 11.96
C GLU A 307 14.91 -12.58 13.26
N SER A 308 14.69 -11.26 13.31
CA SER A 308 15.01 -10.43 14.48
C SER A 308 13.79 -9.76 15.14
N ASN A 309 12.64 -9.72 14.46
CA ASN A 309 11.43 -9.08 14.98
C ASN A 309 10.33 -10.11 15.28
N PRO A 310 10.10 -10.51 16.54
CA PRO A 310 9.05 -11.46 16.91
C PRO A 310 7.63 -10.93 16.72
N ARG A 311 7.47 -9.63 16.43
CA ARG A 311 6.19 -8.97 16.13
C ARG A 311 6.01 -8.72 14.64
N ALA A 312 6.68 -9.52 13.79
CA ALA A 312 6.47 -9.53 12.35
C ALA A 312 5.26 -10.41 11.99
N TRP A 313 4.40 -9.90 11.13
CA TRP A 313 3.20 -10.58 10.64
C TRP A 313 3.15 -10.54 9.13
N MET A 314 2.55 -11.57 8.54
CA MET A 314 2.28 -11.59 7.10
C MET A 314 0.81 -11.89 6.84
N LEU A 315 0.22 -11.11 5.92
CA LEU A 315 -1.17 -11.26 5.49
C LEU A 315 -1.27 -11.18 3.97
N PHE A 316 -2.20 -11.95 3.39
CA PHE A 316 -2.53 -11.91 1.98
C PHE A 316 -4.00 -11.59 1.76
N THR A 317 -4.29 -10.69 0.81
CA THR A 317 -5.62 -10.55 0.23
C THR A 317 -5.74 -11.51 -0.96
N ASN A 318 -6.66 -12.47 -0.88
CA ASN A 318 -6.98 -13.34 -2.01
C ASN A 318 -7.73 -12.53 -3.09
N ARG A 319 -7.46 -12.84 -4.38
CA ARG A 319 -7.98 -12.06 -5.50
C ARG A 319 -7.63 -10.58 -5.42
N GLY A 320 -6.46 -10.27 -4.89
CA GLY A 320 -5.89 -8.93 -4.82
C GLY A 320 -4.65 -8.83 -5.70
N GLY A 321 -4.58 -7.82 -6.55
CA GLY A 321 -3.43 -7.45 -7.36
C GLY A 321 -2.48 -6.51 -6.60
N HIS A 322 -1.68 -5.75 -7.35
CA HIS A 322 -0.71 -4.77 -6.81
C HIS A 322 -1.35 -3.62 -6.01
N PHE A 323 -2.64 -3.39 -6.24
CA PHE A 323 -3.42 -2.38 -5.54
C PHE A 323 -4.57 -3.01 -4.74
N HIS A 324 -4.36 -4.19 -4.13
CA HIS A 324 -5.39 -4.89 -3.37
C HIS A 324 -6.07 -4.02 -2.30
N TYR A 325 -5.36 -3.05 -1.74
CA TYR A 325 -5.92 -2.09 -0.79
C TYR A 325 -7.00 -1.17 -1.40
N ARG A 326 -7.00 -0.99 -2.74
CA ARG A 326 -8.04 -0.28 -3.49
C ARG A 326 -9.12 -1.23 -4.01
N GLU A 327 -8.74 -2.47 -4.33
CA GLU A 327 -9.69 -3.51 -4.76
C GLU A 327 -10.60 -3.95 -3.61
N HIS A 328 -10.03 -4.07 -2.41
CA HIS A 328 -10.70 -4.52 -1.20
C HIS A 328 -10.54 -3.51 -0.05
N PRO A 329 -11.00 -2.23 -0.21
CA PRO A 329 -10.67 -1.17 0.74
C PRO A 329 -11.23 -1.40 2.14
N GLN A 330 -12.40 -2.05 2.27
CA GLN A 330 -13.00 -2.38 3.56
C GLN A 330 -12.19 -3.46 4.29
N GLU A 331 -11.80 -4.53 3.58
CA GLU A 331 -10.96 -5.61 4.12
C GLU A 331 -9.61 -5.06 4.55
N PHE A 332 -8.95 -4.30 3.67
CA PHE A 332 -7.67 -3.68 3.97
C PHE A 332 -7.74 -2.80 5.22
N ASN A 333 -8.72 -1.87 5.26
CA ASN A 333 -8.89 -0.97 6.39
C ASN A 333 -9.15 -1.73 7.70
N THR A 334 -10.01 -2.76 7.67
CA THR A 334 -10.32 -3.59 8.84
C THR A 334 -9.07 -4.30 9.35
N ASN A 335 -8.29 -4.92 8.46
CA ASN A 335 -7.08 -5.65 8.83
C ASN A 335 -6.01 -4.72 9.40
N VAL A 336 -5.81 -3.55 8.79
CA VAL A 336 -4.87 -2.54 9.28
C VAL A 336 -5.31 -1.98 10.64
N ILE A 337 -6.59 -1.63 10.81
CA ILE A 337 -7.12 -1.15 12.09
C ILE A 337 -6.94 -2.20 13.18
N ASN A 338 -7.27 -3.46 12.91
CA ASN A 338 -7.12 -4.55 13.87
C ASN A 338 -5.65 -4.77 14.25
N PHE A 339 -4.74 -4.79 13.27
CA PHE A 339 -3.31 -4.92 13.52
C PHE A 339 -2.78 -3.77 14.37
N VAL A 340 -3.07 -2.52 13.99
CA VAL A 340 -2.61 -1.34 14.73
C VAL A 340 -3.20 -1.30 16.14
N THR A 341 -4.48 -1.62 16.32
CA THR A 341 -5.12 -1.62 17.64
C THR A 341 -4.57 -2.71 18.56
N ALA A 342 -4.31 -3.91 18.01
CA ALA A 342 -3.77 -5.02 18.77
C ALA A 342 -2.32 -4.79 19.23
N TRP A 343 -1.51 -4.11 18.43
CA TRP A 343 -0.06 -4.02 18.63
C TRP A 343 0.46 -2.59 18.85
N GLY A 344 -0.31 -1.55 18.49
CA GLY A 344 0.10 -0.16 18.62
C GLY A 344 -0.21 0.49 19.97
N GLY A 345 -0.90 -0.20 20.88
CA GLY A 345 -1.17 0.28 22.23
C GLY A 345 0.11 0.35 23.07
N SER A 346 0.30 1.42 23.81
CA SER A 346 1.39 1.57 24.78
C SER A 346 1.16 0.57 25.94
N GLY A 347 1.74 -0.62 25.87
CA GLY A 347 1.64 -1.54 27.00
C GLY A 347 1.78 -3.04 26.72
N HIS A 348 2.69 -3.45 25.83
CA HIS A 348 3.13 -4.86 25.76
C HIS A 348 4.65 -4.93 25.65
#